data_8f0890a6ab5cfb54e7bd6f10e68329c6
#
_entry.id   8f0890a6ab5cfb54e7bd6f10e68329c6
#
_cell.length_a   1.000
_cell.length_b   1.000
_cell.length_c   1.000
_cell.angle_alpha   90.00
_cell.angle_beta   90.00
_cell.angle_gamma   90.00
#
_symmetry.space_group_name_H-M   'P 1'
#
loop_
_entity.id
_entity.type
_entity.pdbx_description
1 polymer ?
#
loop_
_entity_poly.entity_id
_entity_poly.type
_entity_poly.pdbx_seq_one_letter_code
_entity_poly.pdbx_strand_id
1 'polypeptide(L)'
;TVHIGKKIRLKASAEHDTKQVNYLYRWYKDGALLNGAVSAELEVTESGNYAVEVFAVLEKDGTTLTSLGAKSDPVKCTVTPHEYEEKWSSDGKVHWHECTICKNKTDVAEHTFGEWKVTEKATEKKDGRKERSCTVCGHKETAVIKAAGKTEEPRKESDKTASVKTGDKTDPAVYIFFVILTGGMIAILSAGNRKN
;
A
#
# COMPACT_ATOMS: atom_id res chain seq x y z
N THR A 1 11.03 6.39 -1.43
CA THR A 1 9.82 7.18 -1.69
C THR A 1 8.61 6.26 -1.60
N VAL A 2 7.57 6.71 -0.93
CA VAL A 2 6.27 6.04 -0.85
C VAL A 2 5.15 7.06 -1.02
N HIS A 3 3.93 6.60 -1.32
CA HIS A 3 2.76 7.46 -1.33
C HIS A 3 2.19 7.67 0.08
N ILE A 4 1.47 8.77 0.27
CA ILE A 4 0.73 9.07 1.49
C ILE A 4 -0.17 7.88 1.89
N GLY A 5 -0.26 7.59 3.18
CA GLY A 5 -0.96 6.40 3.70
C GLY A 5 -0.13 5.11 3.70
N LYS A 6 1.06 5.11 3.08
CA LYS A 6 2.05 4.02 3.16
C LYS A 6 3.12 4.35 4.19
N LYS A 7 3.70 3.30 4.79
CA LYS A 7 4.76 3.42 5.78
C LYS A 7 6.12 3.05 5.19
N ILE A 8 7.15 3.79 5.57
CA ILE A 8 8.54 3.41 5.36
C ILE A 8 9.02 2.79 6.66
N ARG A 9 9.57 1.58 6.61
CA ARG A 9 10.19 0.94 7.77
C ARG A 9 11.70 1.09 7.68
N LEU A 10 12.28 1.78 8.66
CA LEU A 10 13.70 1.93 8.85
C LEU A 10 14.16 0.89 9.87
N LYS A 11 15.29 0.24 9.62
CA LYS A 11 15.86 -0.76 10.52
C LYS A 11 17.32 -0.43 10.82
N ALA A 12 17.63 -0.32 12.11
CA ALA A 12 18.99 -0.19 12.62
C ALA A 12 19.54 -1.58 12.96
N SER A 13 20.77 -1.86 12.56
CA SER A 13 21.56 -2.96 13.09
C SER A 13 22.90 -2.43 13.58
N ALA A 14 23.38 -2.98 14.69
CA ALA A 14 24.65 -2.62 15.28
C ALA A 14 25.39 -3.88 15.69
N GLU A 15 26.70 -3.87 15.52
CA GLU A 15 27.59 -4.93 15.99
C GLU A 15 28.65 -4.32 16.90
N HIS A 16 29.04 -5.03 17.94
CA HIS A 16 30.09 -4.67 18.86
C HIS A 16 31.00 -5.88 19.11
N ASP A 17 32.30 -5.64 19.28
CA ASP A 17 33.31 -6.70 19.48
C ASP A 17 33.04 -7.55 20.73
N THR A 18 32.36 -7.00 21.73
CA THR A 18 31.92 -7.71 22.93
C THR A 18 30.58 -8.40 22.65
N LYS A 19 30.54 -9.73 22.78
CA LYS A 19 29.38 -10.57 22.38
C LYS A 19 28.14 -10.45 23.26
N GLN A 20 28.18 -9.80 24.41
CA GLN A 20 27.07 -9.69 25.37
C GLN A 20 26.76 -8.23 25.67
N VAL A 21 26.30 -7.50 24.66
CA VAL A 21 25.85 -6.13 24.84
C VAL A 21 24.39 -6.01 24.41
N ASN A 22 23.64 -5.18 25.11
CA ASN A 22 22.34 -4.70 24.66
C ASN A 22 22.54 -3.39 23.88
N TYR A 23 21.56 -3.04 23.05
CA TYR A 23 21.62 -1.81 22.28
C TYR A 23 20.46 -0.89 22.65
N LEU A 24 20.77 0.39 22.82
CA LEU A 24 19.79 1.45 22.94
C LEU A 24 19.78 2.27 21.65
N TYR A 25 18.60 2.67 21.20
CA TYR A 25 18.39 3.41 19.97
C TYR A 25 17.74 4.76 20.27
N ARG A 26 18.21 5.79 19.56
CA ARG A 26 17.60 7.12 19.53
C ARG A 26 17.43 7.54 18.09
N TRP A 27 16.20 7.80 17.70
CA TRP A 27 15.89 8.22 16.34
C TRP A 27 15.74 9.73 16.26
N TYR A 28 16.13 10.28 15.13
CA TYR A 28 16.05 11.70 14.83
C TYR A 28 15.34 11.90 13.50
N LYS A 29 14.55 12.97 13.39
CA LYS A 29 13.97 13.48 12.15
C LYS A 29 14.45 14.92 11.97
N ASP A 30 15.07 15.23 10.85
CA ASP A 30 15.61 16.56 10.52
C ASP A 30 16.48 17.15 11.65
N GLY A 31 17.24 16.29 12.32
CA GLY A 31 18.09 16.64 13.44
C GLY A 31 17.42 16.67 14.82
N ALA A 32 16.09 16.68 14.89
CA ALA A 32 15.34 16.66 16.14
C ALA A 32 15.11 15.24 16.67
N LEU A 33 15.26 15.03 17.99
CA LEU A 33 15.01 13.74 18.65
C LEU A 33 13.54 13.35 18.55
N LEU A 34 13.28 12.12 18.12
CA LEU A 34 11.95 11.51 18.16
C LEU A 34 11.73 10.82 19.52
N ASN A 35 11.01 11.50 20.40
CA ASN A 35 10.72 10.98 21.73
C ASN A 35 9.92 9.67 21.67
N GLY A 36 10.38 8.66 22.44
CA GLY A 36 9.74 7.34 22.50
C GLY A 36 10.14 6.38 21.38
N ALA A 37 10.89 6.81 20.36
CA ALA A 37 11.43 5.95 19.32
C ALA A 37 12.73 5.27 19.80
N VAL A 38 12.60 4.16 20.52
CA VAL A 38 13.71 3.45 21.18
C VAL A 38 13.98 2.04 20.63
N SER A 39 13.22 1.63 19.61
CA SER A 39 13.36 0.33 18.96
C SER A 39 14.42 0.36 17.85
N ALA A 40 15.00 -0.81 17.53
CA ALA A 40 15.83 -0.99 16.34
C ALA A 40 15.09 -0.71 15.02
N GLU A 41 13.77 -0.70 15.04
CA GLU A 41 12.94 -0.40 13.87
C GLU A 41 12.08 0.84 14.13
N LEU A 42 11.94 1.68 13.10
CA LEU A 42 11.10 2.86 13.09
C LEU A 42 10.20 2.84 11.86
N GLU A 43 8.89 2.96 12.06
CA GLU A 43 7.93 3.20 10.98
C GLU A 43 7.70 4.71 10.83
N VAL A 44 7.85 5.22 9.60
CA VAL A 44 7.67 6.64 9.29
C VAL A 44 6.62 6.83 8.19
N THR A 45 5.79 7.84 8.36
CA THR A 45 4.68 8.19 7.45
C THR A 45 4.84 9.59 6.87
N GLU A 46 5.91 10.28 7.22
CA GLU A 46 6.18 11.67 6.82
C GLU A 46 7.52 11.78 6.12
N SER A 47 7.62 12.74 5.22
CA SER A 47 8.89 13.10 4.61
C SER A 47 9.84 13.72 5.64
N GLY A 48 11.14 13.46 5.47
CA GLY A 48 12.18 13.99 6.33
C GLY A 48 13.49 13.25 6.16
N ASN A 49 14.52 13.74 6.84
CA ASN A 49 15.82 13.10 6.93
C ASN A 49 15.90 12.39 8.29
N TYR A 50 15.95 11.08 8.27
CA TYR A 50 15.96 10.25 9.46
C TYR A 50 17.35 9.73 9.74
N ALA A 51 17.76 9.80 11.01
CA ALA A 51 19.02 9.21 11.48
C ALA A 51 18.77 8.44 12.78
N VAL A 52 19.64 7.51 13.10
CA VAL A 52 19.62 6.77 14.35
C VAL A 52 20.96 6.91 15.05
N GLU A 53 20.93 7.01 16.36
CA GLU A 53 22.09 6.91 17.23
C GLU A 53 21.95 5.64 18.08
N VAL A 54 23.00 4.83 18.10
CA VAL A 54 23.02 3.54 18.76
C VAL A 54 24.08 3.54 19.84
N PHE A 55 23.72 3.05 21.02
CA PHE A 55 24.60 2.89 22.16
C PHE A 55 24.68 1.40 22.53
N ALA A 56 25.88 0.88 22.74
CA ALA A 56 26.06 -0.42 23.34
C ALA A 56 26.00 -0.28 24.87
N VAL A 57 25.27 -1.18 25.52
CA VAL A 57 25.10 -1.23 26.95
C VAL A 57 25.57 -2.58 27.47
N LEU A 58 26.54 -2.57 28.37
CA LEU A 58 27.07 -3.74 29.02
C LEU A 58 26.68 -3.72 30.52
N GLU A 59 26.03 -4.76 30.95
CA GLU A 59 25.76 -5.02 32.37
C GLU A 59 26.89 -5.92 32.91
N LYS A 60 27.69 -5.42 33.85
CA LYS A 60 28.77 -6.16 34.46
C LYS A 60 28.84 -5.87 35.96
N ASP A 61 28.76 -6.95 36.78
CA ASP A 61 28.90 -6.86 38.24
C ASP A 61 27.97 -5.81 38.89
N GLY A 62 26.72 -5.72 38.39
CA GLY A 62 25.74 -4.73 38.87
C GLY A 62 26.01 -3.31 38.41
N THR A 63 26.98 -3.10 37.52
CA THR A 63 27.30 -1.80 36.92
C THR A 63 26.88 -1.76 35.46
N THR A 64 26.13 -0.72 35.09
CA THR A 64 25.75 -0.45 33.70
C THR A 64 26.81 0.47 33.06
N LEU A 65 27.47 -0.04 32.00
CA LEU A 65 28.41 0.72 31.19
C LEU A 65 27.75 1.03 29.83
N THR A 66 27.74 2.28 29.42
CA THR A 66 27.18 2.71 28.13
C THR A 66 28.30 3.28 27.25
N SER A 67 28.37 2.82 26.00
CA SER A 67 29.32 3.35 25.02
C SER A 67 29.00 4.81 24.64
N LEU A 68 29.96 5.48 24.01
CA LEU A 68 29.65 6.67 23.22
C LEU A 68 28.71 6.27 22.09
N GLY A 69 27.71 7.13 21.81
CA GLY A 69 26.75 6.86 20.75
C GLY A 69 27.39 6.89 19.36
N ALA A 70 27.03 5.94 18.54
CA ALA A 70 27.36 5.93 17.12
C ALA A 70 26.12 6.40 16.32
N LYS A 71 26.25 7.52 15.61
CA LYS A 71 25.16 8.12 14.84
C LYS A 71 25.30 7.81 13.36
N SER A 72 24.21 7.42 12.73
CA SER A 72 24.18 7.19 11.27
C SER A 72 24.20 8.49 10.49
N ASP A 73 24.60 8.38 9.22
CA ASP A 73 24.25 9.39 8.24
C ASP A 73 22.72 9.46 8.09
N PRO A 74 22.16 10.63 7.80
CA PRO A 74 20.73 10.77 7.61
C PRO A 74 20.26 10.14 6.29
N VAL A 75 19.11 9.46 6.33
CA VAL A 75 18.44 8.94 5.14
C VAL A 75 17.20 9.77 4.83
N LYS A 76 17.13 10.24 3.59
CA LYS A 76 15.98 10.98 3.10
C LYS A 76 14.82 10.02 2.82
N CYS A 77 13.74 10.14 3.58
CA CYS A 77 12.47 9.53 3.32
C CYS A 77 11.55 10.53 2.61
N THR A 78 10.87 10.10 1.55
CA THR A 78 9.95 10.95 0.80
C THR A 78 8.59 10.28 0.75
N VAL A 79 7.58 10.99 1.23
CA VAL A 79 6.17 10.61 1.13
C VAL A 79 5.50 11.59 0.17
N THR A 80 4.96 11.08 -0.93
CA THR A 80 4.34 11.88 -1.99
C THR A 80 2.83 11.72 -2.00
N PRO A 81 2.07 12.74 -2.38
CA PRO A 81 0.65 12.60 -2.66
C PRO A 81 0.39 11.58 -3.77
N HIS A 82 -0.84 11.06 -3.84
CA HIS A 82 -1.25 10.24 -4.98
C HIS A 82 -1.45 11.12 -6.21
N GLU A 83 -0.99 10.64 -7.35
CA GLU A 83 -1.30 11.19 -8.66
C GLU A 83 -2.29 10.26 -9.35
N TYR A 84 -3.55 10.68 -9.46
CA TYR A 84 -4.62 9.90 -10.05
C TYR A 84 -4.74 10.18 -11.55
N GLU A 85 -5.03 9.12 -12.31
CA GLU A 85 -5.33 9.25 -13.73
C GLU A 85 -6.63 10.05 -13.93
N GLU A 86 -6.64 10.93 -14.94
CA GLU A 86 -7.87 11.63 -15.34
C GLU A 86 -8.90 10.68 -15.95
N LYS A 87 -8.43 9.60 -16.54
CA LYS A 87 -9.27 8.56 -17.12
C LYS A 87 -9.91 7.70 -16.06
N TRP A 88 -11.21 7.49 -16.18
CA TRP A 88 -11.93 6.54 -15.34
C TRP A 88 -11.52 5.09 -15.60
N SER A 89 -11.22 4.39 -14.56
CA SER A 89 -11.18 2.93 -14.51
C SER A 89 -12.54 2.41 -14.06
N SER A 90 -12.95 1.23 -14.49
CA SER A 90 -14.24 0.66 -14.11
C SER A 90 -14.24 -0.87 -14.17
N ASP A 91 -15.15 -1.47 -13.42
CA ASP A 91 -15.53 -2.87 -13.53
C ASP A 91 -17.06 -2.95 -13.78
N GLY A 92 -17.66 -4.12 -13.60
CA GLY A 92 -19.11 -4.31 -13.82
C GLY A 92 -20.01 -3.65 -12.76
N LYS A 93 -19.47 -3.05 -11.70
CA LYS A 93 -20.25 -2.47 -10.59
C LYS A 93 -19.93 -0.99 -10.34
N VAL A 94 -18.66 -0.65 -10.34
CA VAL A 94 -18.17 0.67 -9.92
C VAL A 94 -17.17 1.24 -10.91
N HIS A 95 -16.95 2.55 -10.82
CA HIS A 95 -15.87 3.25 -11.48
C HIS A 95 -15.04 4.03 -10.45
N TRP A 96 -13.78 4.37 -10.80
CA TRP A 96 -12.84 5.07 -9.92
C TRP A 96 -11.75 5.73 -10.74
N HIS A 97 -11.03 6.68 -10.13
CA HIS A 97 -9.72 7.10 -10.60
C HIS A 97 -8.63 6.29 -9.89
N GLU A 98 -7.62 5.88 -10.63
CA GLU A 98 -6.54 5.04 -10.15
C GLU A 98 -5.23 5.80 -10.07
N CYS A 99 -4.50 5.66 -8.95
CA CYS A 99 -3.16 6.24 -8.85
C CYS A 99 -2.21 5.57 -9.85
N THR A 100 -1.49 6.38 -10.62
CA THR A 100 -0.58 5.94 -11.68
C THR A 100 0.50 4.97 -11.20
N ILE A 101 0.91 5.08 -9.93
CA ILE A 101 2.03 4.33 -9.37
C ILE A 101 1.59 3.21 -8.42
N CYS A 102 0.77 3.50 -7.41
CA CYS A 102 0.44 2.53 -6.36
C CYS A 102 -0.93 1.85 -6.54
N LYS A 103 -1.68 2.23 -7.59
CA LYS A 103 -2.99 1.69 -7.91
C LYS A 103 -4.08 1.92 -6.84
N ASN A 104 -3.83 2.87 -5.92
CA ASN A 104 -4.86 3.29 -4.99
C ASN A 104 -6.02 3.94 -5.75
N LYS A 105 -7.24 3.74 -5.28
CA LYS A 105 -8.47 4.20 -5.92
C LYS A 105 -9.05 5.39 -5.18
N THR A 106 -9.53 6.39 -5.93
CA THR A 106 -10.33 7.50 -5.41
C THR A 106 -11.63 7.64 -6.21
N ASP A 107 -12.58 8.39 -5.70
CA ASP A 107 -13.88 8.65 -6.34
C ASP A 107 -14.63 7.38 -6.74
N VAL A 108 -14.51 6.35 -5.90
CA VAL A 108 -15.17 5.06 -6.13
C VAL A 108 -16.68 5.23 -5.99
N ALA A 109 -17.41 5.02 -7.10
CA ALA A 109 -18.86 5.15 -7.12
C ALA A 109 -19.50 4.09 -8.01
N GLU A 110 -20.76 3.75 -7.73
CA GLU A 110 -21.56 2.89 -8.59
C GLU A 110 -21.84 3.57 -9.94
N HIS A 111 -22.09 2.75 -10.96
CA HIS A 111 -22.43 3.26 -12.29
C HIS A 111 -23.79 3.96 -12.30
N THR A 112 -23.83 5.18 -12.83
CA THR A 112 -25.06 5.89 -13.16
C THR A 112 -25.34 5.69 -14.65
N PHE A 113 -26.18 4.72 -14.97
CA PHE A 113 -26.48 4.41 -16.37
C PHE A 113 -27.54 5.36 -16.95
N GLY A 114 -27.32 5.75 -18.19
CA GLY A 114 -28.33 6.40 -19.01
C GLY A 114 -29.40 5.43 -19.51
N GLU A 115 -30.24 5.89 -20.43
CA GLU A 115 -31.31 5.10 -21.00
C GLU A 115 -30.80 3.96 -21.90
N TRP A 116 -31.60 2.90 -21.99
CA TRP A 116 -31.34 1.79 -22.89
C TRP A 116 -31.54 2.18 -24.36
N LYS A 117 -30.55 1.92 -25.18
CA LYS A 117 -30.62 2.07 -26.64
C LYS A 117 -30.66 0.68 -27.27
N VAL A 118 -31.65 0.45 -28.14
CA VAL A 118 -31.74 -0.80 -28.90
C VAL A 118 -30.67 -0.78 -29.99
N THR A 119 -29.73 -1.71 -29.93
CA THR A 119 -28.66 -1.88 -30.92
C THR A 119 -29.04 -2.91 -31.98
N GLU A 120 -29.85 -3.91 -31.60
CA GLU A 120 -30.40 -4.92 -32.50
C GLU A 120 -31.85 -5.21 -32.10
N LYS A 121 -32.78 -5.02 -33.03
CA LYS A 121 -34.20 -5.30 -32.76
C LYS A 121 -34.43 -6.80 -32.66
N ALA A 122 -35.23 -7.22 -31.69
CA ALA A 122 -35.73 -8.59 -31.60
C ALA A 122 -36.70 -8.86 -32.75
N THR A 123 -36.74 -10.10 -33.21
CA THR A 123 -37.77 -10.63 -34.17
C THR A 123 -38.51 -11.75 -33.49
N GLU A 124 -39.49 -12.37 -34.19
CA GLU A 124 -40.19 -13.54 -33.66
C GLU A 124 -39.27 -14.73 -33.36
N LYS A 125 -38.17 -14.87 -34.12
CA LYS A 125 -37.26 -16.02 -34.05
C LYS A 125 -35.89 -15.70 -33.49
N LYS A 126 -35.50 -14.43 -33.47
CA LYS A 126 -34.13 -13.98 -33.06
C LYS A 126 -34.24 -12.96 -31.95
N ASP A 127 -33.47 -13.19 -30.89
CA ASP A 127 -33.29 -12.24 -29.79
C ASP A 127 -32.63 -10.96 -30.31
N GLY A 128 -33.02 -9.82 -29.78
CA GLY A 128 -32.37 -8.52 -29.99
C GLY A 128 -31.42 -8.17 -28.90
N ARG A 129 -30.77 -7.01 -29.02
CA ARG A 129 -29.84 -6.46 -28.05
C ARG A 129 -30.12 -4.99 -27.77
N LYS A 130 -29.90 -4.61 -26.54
CA LYS A 130 -29.89 -3.21 -26.12
C LYS A 130 -28.65 -2.94 -25.28
N GLU A 131 -28.15 -1.73 -25.33
CA GLU A 131 -27.04 -1.27 -24.51
C GLU A 131 -27.39 0.02 -23.80
N ARG A 132 -26.73 0.26 -22.68
CA ARG A 132 -26.68 1.54 -22.00
C ARG A 132 -25.27 1.82 -21.54
N SER A 133 -24.94 3.08 -21.32
CA SER A 133 -23.62 3.50 -20.87
C SER A 133 -23.72 4.29 -19.58
N CYS A 134 -22.75 4.11 -18.70
CA CYS A 134 -22.59 4.98 -17.57
C CYS A 134 -22.32 6.40 -18.04
N THR A 135 -23.04 7.37 -17.49
CA THR A 135 -22.93 8.80 -17.88
C THR A 135 -21.63 9.44 -17.41
N VAL A 136 -20.92 8.80 -16.45
CA VAL A 136 -19.68 9.31 -15.89
C VAL A 136 -18.47 8.70 -16.59
N CYS A 137 -18.33 7.37 -16.57
CA CYS A 137 -17.12 6.68 -17.04
C CYS A 137 -17.27 6.06 -18.44
N GLY A 138 -18.47 6.05 -19.01
CA GLY A 138 -18.74 5.44 -20.32
C GLY A 138 -18.79 3.91 -20.31
N HIS A 139 -18.69 3.24 -19.15
CA HIS A 139 -18.82 1.79 -19.05
C HIS A 139 -20.14 1.33 -19.67
N LYS A 140 -20.07 0.30 -20.54
CA LYS A 140 -21.23 -0.19 -21.28
C LYS A 140 -21.81 -1.45 -20.63
N GLU A 141 -23.11 -1.46 -20.48
CA GLU A 141 -23.88 -2.64 -20.11
C GLU A 141 -24.77 -3.06 -21.28
N THR A 142 -24.83 -4.34 -21.54
CA THR A 142 -25.68 -4.90 -22.61
C THR A 142 -26.71 -5.85 -22.05
N ALA A 143 -27.90 -5.86 -22.63
CA ALA A 143 -28.96 -6.79 -22.28
C ALA A 143 -29.65 -7.36 -23.53
N VAL A 144 -30.16 -8.57 -23.38
CA VAL A 144 -30.90 -9.25 -24.44
C VAL A 144 -32.36 -8.82 -24.42
N ILE A 145 -32.91 -8.57 -25.61
CA ILE A 145 -34.34 -8.39 -25.84
C ILE A 145 -34.83 -9.73 -26.40
N LYS A 146 -35.62 -10.46 -25.62
CA LYS A 146 -36.13 -11.80 -26.02
C LYS A 146 -36.95 -11.73 -27.30
N ALA A 147 -36.81 -12.77 -28.15
CA ALA A 147 -37.63 -12.99 -29.31
C ALA A 147 -39.11 -13.22 -28.89
N ALA A 148 -40.04 -12.60 -29.59
CA ALA A 148 -41.47 -12.65 -29.22
C ALA A 148 -42.08 -14.06 -29.30
N GLY A 149 -41.45 -15.00 -30.00
CA GLY A 149 -41.91 -16.41 -30.13
C GLY A 149 -41.28 -17.40 -29.14
N LYS A 150 -40.42 -16.98 -28.24
CA LYS A 150 -39.82 -17.87 -27.20
C LYS A 150 -40.53 -17.67 -25.86
N THR A 151 -41.39 -18.60 -25.51
CA THR A 151 -41.96 -18.73 -24.15
C THR A 151 -40.82 -19.17 -23.20
N GLU A 152 -40.58 -18.46 -22.13
CA GLU A 152 -39.56 -18.82 -21.13
C GLU A 152 -40.01 -20.02 -20.31
N GLU A 153 -39.22 -21.10 -20.28
CA GLU A 153 -39.25 -22.02 -19.15
C GLU A 153 -38.56 -21.34 -17.95
N PRO A 154 -39.14 -21.43 -16.74
CA PRO A 154 -38.54 -20.78 -15.57
C PRO A 154 -37.20 -21.44 -15.22
N ARG A 155 -36.11 -20.73 -15.49
CA ARG A 155 -34.78 -21.13 -15.11
C ARG A 155 -34.62 -20.98 -13.61
N LYS A 156 -34.42 -22.10 -12.92
CA LYS A 156 -34.04 -22.11 -11.51
C LYS A 156 -32.76 -21.27 -11.34
N GLU A 157 -32.87 -20.24 -10.53
CA GLU A 157 -31.79 -19.40 -10.08
C GLU A 157 -30.82 -20.25 -9.25
N SER A 158 -29.69 -20.59 -9.81
CA SER A 158 -28.60 -21.20 -9.03
C SER A 158 -27.84 -20.09 -8.33
N ASP A 159 -28.15 -19.91 -7.08
CA ASP A 159 -27.41 -19.11 -6.11
C ASP A 159 -25.93 -19.55 -6.10
N LYS A 160 -25.08 -18.75 -6.72
CA LYS A 160 -23.62 -18.81 -6.51
C LYS A 160 -23.19 -17.57 -5.75
N THR A 161 -23.36 -17.65 -4.44
CA THR A 161 -22.62 -16.80 -3.50
C THR A 161 -21.13 -16.99 -3.73
N ALA A 162 -20.54 -16.12 -4.54
CA ALA A 162 -19.09 -15.99 -4.60
C ALA A 162 -18.62 -15.25 -3.35
N SER A 163 -18.10 -16.03 -2.40
CA SER A 163 -17.37 -15.51 -1.24
C SER A 163 -16.23 -14.62 -1.72
N VAL A 164 -16.34 -13.32 -1.45
CA VAL A 164 -15.24 -12.37 -1.63
C VAL A 164 -14.24 -12.64 -0.51
N LYS A 165 -13.14 -13.30 -0.83
CA LYS A 165 -11.97 -13.32 0.03
C LYS A 165 -11.39 -11.89 0.07
N THR A 166 -11.62 -11.19 1.17
CA THR A 166 -10.83 -10.01 1.54
C THR A 166 -9.39 -10.45 1.76
N GLY A 167 -8.59 -10.30 0.72
CA GLY A 167 -7.14 -10.48 0.84
C GLY A 167 -6.58 -9.36 1.69
N ASP A 168 -6.05 -9.73 2.84
CA ASP A 168 -5.23 -8.89 3.69
C ASP A 168 -4.02 -8.40 2.85
N LYS A 169 -4.04 -7.14 2.48
CA LYS A 169 -2.93 -6.50 1.78
C LYS A 169 -1.94 -6.03 2.82
N THR A 170 -1.02 -6.92 3.19
CA THR A 170 0.19 -6.51 3.91
C THR A 170 0.87 -5.38 3.13
N ASP A 171 0.97 -4.22 3.77
CA ASP A 171 1.67 -3.06 3.21
C ASP A 171 3.11 -3.42 2.86
N PRO A 172 3.59 -3.16 1.63
CA PRO A 172 4.98 -3.35 1.29
C PRO A 172 5.83 -2.35 2.07
N ALA A 173 6.53 -2.83 3.10
CA ALA A 173 7.49 -2.03 3.83
C ALA A 173 8.77 -1.87 2.99
N VAL A 174 9.18 -0.63 2.78
CA VAL A 174 10.48 -0.32 2.16
C VAL A 174 11.54 -0.32 3.25
N TYR A 175 12.58 -1.17 3.12
CA TYR A 175 13.69 -1.24 4.06
C TYR A 175 14.94 -0.55 3.48
N ILE A 176 15.54 0.37 4.21
CA ILE A 176 16.75 1.10 3.84
C ILE A 176 17.90 0.70 4.77
N PHE A 177 19.08 0.35 4.23
CA PHE A 177 20.26 -0.06 5.00
C PHE A 177 21.23 1.11 5.20
N PHE A 178 21.65 1.33 6.42
CA PHE A 178 22.69 2.28 6.78
C PHE A 178 23.88 1.54 7.38
N VAL A 179 25.08 1.92 7.00
CA VAL A 179 26.30 1.43 7.59
C VAL A 179 26.96 2.55 8.40
N ILE A 180 27.13 2.34 9.69
CA ILE A 180 27.88 3.24 10.56
C ILE A 180 29.17 2.55 10.93
N LEU A 181 30.29 3.14 10.52
CA LEU A 181 31.65 2.70 10.87
C LEU A 181 32.17 3.63 11.96
N THR A 182 32.27 3.17 13.18
CA THR A 182 32.99 3.85 14.27
C THR A 182 33.85 2.83 15.00
N GLY A 183 35.04 3.21 15.44
CA GLY A 183 36.06 2.32 16.00
C GLY A 183 35.51 1.28 16.99
N GLY A 184 35.35 0.05 16.54
CA GLY A 184 34.87 -1.10 17.32
C GLY A 184 33.37 -1.33 17.35
N MET A 185 32.52 -0.46 16.73
CA MET A 185 31.08 -0.65 16.58
C MET A 185 30.66 -0.43 15.14
N ILE A 186 29.99 -1.40 14.53
CA ILE A 186 29.36 -1.29 13.22
C ILE A 186 27.85 -1.29 13.45
N ALA A 187 27.17 -0.20 13.07
CA ALA A 187 25.74 -0.13 13.05
C ALA A 187 25.26 -0.10 11.59
N ILE A 188 24.47 -1.08 11.20
CA ILE A 188 23.93 -1.23 9.84
C ILE A 188 22.42 -0.97 9.88
N LEU A 189 21.98 0.02 9.15
CA LEU A 189 20.58 0.31 8.91
C LEU A 189 20.14 -0.29 7.59
N SER A 190 19.12 -1.13 7.60
CA SER A 190 18.63 -1.74 6.38
C SER A 190 17.18 -1.39 6.08
N ALA A 191 16.87 -1.11 4.83
CA ALA A 191 15.52 -0.99 4.33
C ALA A 191 15.27 -2.02 3.22
N GLY A 192 14.32 -2.90 3.40
CA GLY A 192 13.97 -3.94 2.43
C GLY A 192 12.60 -3.69 1.81
N ASN A 193 12.51 -3.95 0.51
CA ASN A 193 11.25 -4.02 -0.22
C ASN A 193 10.92 -5.51 -0.41
N ARG A 194 9.96 -6.04 0.30
CA ARG A 194 9.42 -7.37 -0.02
C ARG A 194 8.49 -7.22 -1.22
N LYS A 195 8.98 -7.66 -2.38
CA LYS A 195 8.10 -8.00 -3.49
C LYS A 195 7.44 -9.36 -3.17
N ASN A 196 6.16 -9.37 -3.08
CA ASN A 196 5.33 -10.52 -3.42
C ASN A 196 4.46 -10.13 -4.58
#